data_77391fcfe13b93724a0fd16654ed495d
#
_entry.id   77391fcfe13b93724a0fd16654ed495d
#
_cell.length_a   1.000
_cell.length_b   1.000
_cell.length_c   1.000
_cell.angle_alpha   90.00
_cell.angle_beta   90.00
_cell.angle_gamma   90.00
#
_symmetry.space_group_name_H-M   'P 1'
#
loop_
_entity.id
_entity.type
_entity.pdbx_description
1 polymer ?
#
loop_
_entity_poly.entity_id
_entity_poly.type
_entity_poly.pdbx_seq_one_letter_code
_entity_poly.pdbx_strand_id
1 'polypeptide(L)'
;MHKTVLLAESAFQLNLKKGDVVVDATLGMGGHTIELAKIVGEKGRVIAIDMDAVAIREAKNRIKKEHKEFLDRIIFVKDNFKNIDKIVAGQGTSAIKVKGVLADLGWRIEQINDPAYGLSFNVDARLNMRLDEAGDSPEDSEDAFDIINSWSADDLERLFRELGEERFSKRIVIAIKEARKEKEIKTTMELANIIEESVGHRGRKGERKIHPATKVFQALRIQVNSELNNLNVFLENALKVLEKDGRLA
;
A
#
# COMPACT_ATOMS: atom_id res chain seq x y z
N MET A 1 1.86 14.33 -14.56
CA MET A 1 0.43 13.93 -14.43
C MET A 1 0.40 12.43 -14.23
N HIS A 2 0.00 11.95 -13.08
CA HIS A 2 -0.09 10.52 -12.78
C HIS A 2 -1.19 9.90 -13.67
N LYS A 3 -0.84 8.88 -14.45
CA LYS A 3 -1.80 8.16 -15.31
C LYS A 3 -2.17 6.88 -14.58
N THR A 4 -3.44 6.75 -14.20
CA THR A 4 -3.97 5.53 -13.56
C THR A 4 -3.78 4.33 -14.47
N VAL A 5 -3.26 3.24 -13.94
CA VAL A 5 -2.96 2.03 -14.70
C VAL A 5 -4.25 1.27 -15.00
N LEU A 6 -4.41 0.79 -16.25
CA LEU A 6 -5.56 -0.03 -16.69
C LEU A 6 -6.94 0.55 -16.30
N LEU A 7 -7.08 1.89 -16.30
CA LEU A 7 -8.28 2.59 -15.80
C LEU A 7 -9.58 2.11 -16.44
N ALA A 8 -9.60 2.03 -17.78
CA ALA A 8 -10.80 1.63 -18.51
C ALA A 8 -11.03 0.13 -18.43
N GLU A 9 -9.97 -0.65 -18.49
CA GLU A 9 -10.01 -2.12 -18.45
C GLU A 9 -10.52 -2.63 -17.10
N SER A 10 -10.02 -2.09 -15.98
CA SER A 10 -10.45 -2.46 -14.64
C SER A 10 -11.93 -2.12 -14.41
N ALA A 11 -12.34 -0.92 -14.79
CA ALA A 11 -13.73 -0.50 -14.68
C ALA A 11 -14.67 -1.35 -15.56
N PHE A 12 -14.23 -1.70 -16.78
CA PHE A 12 -14.99 -2.57 -17.69
C PHE A 12 -15.19 -3.99 -17.12
N GLN A 13 -14.18 -4.56 -16.47
CA GLN A 13 -14.25 -5.90 -15.89
C GLN A 13 -15.30 -6.00 -14.77
N LEU A 14 -15.60 -4.91 -14.07
CA LEU A 14 -16.62 -4.89 -13.01
C LEU A 14 -18.04 -5.01 -13.54
N ASN A 15 -18.28 -4.79 -14.86
CA ASN A 15 -19.59 -4.91 -15.51
C ASN A 15 -20.70 -4.12 -14.79
N LEU A 16 -20.37 -2.90 -14.38
CA LEU A 16 -21.26 -2.01 -13.64
C LEU A 16 -22.37 -1.41 -14.51
N LYS A 17 -23.50 -1.09 -13.89
CA LYS A 17 -24.66 -0.41 -14.49
C LYS A 17 -25.00 0.85 -13.70
N LYS A 18 -25.80 1.71 -14.31
CA LYS A 18 -26.36 2.90 -13.63
C LYS A 18 -27.19 2.49 -12.43
N GLY A 19 -26.91 3.08 -11.28
CA GLY A 19 -27.55 2.77 -10.00
C GLY A 19 -26.81 1.78 -9.12
N ASP A 20 -25.76 1.14 -9.61
CA ASP A 20 -24.97 0.19 -8.83
C ASP A 20 -24.18 0.88 -7.70
N VAL A 21 -23.85 0.11 -6.67
CA VAL A 21 -22.90 0.49 -5.64
C VAL A 21 -21.58 -0.25 -5.88
N VAL A 22 -20.50 0.49 -5.85
CA VAL A 22 -19.14 -0.01 -6.08
C VAL A 22 -18.20 0.50 -5.00
N VAL A 23 -17.21 -0.31 -4.65
CA VAL A 23 -16.13 0.08 -3.73
C VAL A 23 -14.84 0.26 -4.53
N ASP A 24 -14.20 1.40 -4.37
CA ASP A 24 -12.80 1.64 -4.70
C ASP A 24 -12.01 1.48 -3.41
N ALA A 25 -11.33 0.35 -3.26
CA ALA A 25 -10.60 -0.01 -2.04
C ALA A 25 -9.24 0.71 -1.92
N THR A 26 -8.84 1.45 -2.96
CA THR A 26 -7.55 2.13 -3.09
C THR A 26 -7.72 3.46 -3.79
N LEU A 27 -8.36 4.44 -3.10
CA LEU A 27 -8.71 5.75 -3.66
C LEU A 27 -7.52 6.46 -4.35
N GLY A 28 -6.36 6.50 -3.69
CA GLY A 28 -5.19 7.22 -4.17
C GLY A 28 -5.53 8.66 -4.59
N MET A 29 -5.22 9.01 -5.84
CA MET A 29 -5.57 10.33 -6.43
C MET A 29 -6.99 10.39 -7.03
N GLY A 30 -7.80 9.37 -6.83
CA GLY A 30 -9.21 9.30 -7.25
C GLY A 30 -9.44 9.01 -8.74
N GLY A 31 -8.44 8.49 -9.46
CA GLY A 31 -8.57 8.20 -10.89
C GLY A 31 -9.66 7.16 -11.17
N HIS A 32 -9.58 6.00 -10.53
CA HIS A 32 -10.58 4.94 -10.61
C HIS A 32 -11.93 5.39 -10.06
N THR A 33 -11.93 6.04 -8.89
CA THR A 33 -13.15 6.60 -8.27
C THR A 33 -13.95 7.48 -9.22
N ILE A 34 -13.29 8.39 -9.97
CA ILE A 34 -13.95 9.25 -10.95
C ILE A 34 -14.60 8.44 -12.07
N GLU A 35 -13.88 7.45 -12.60
CA GLU A 35 -14.40 6.61 -13.68
C GLU A 35 -15.57 5.74 -13.22
N LEU A 36 -15.48 5.16 -12.04
CA LEU A 36 -16.57 4.41 -11.41
C LEU A 36 -17.80 5.30 -11.19
N ALA A 37 -17.62 6.54 -10.70
CA ALA A 37 -18.73 7.49 -10.49
C ALA A 37 -19.44 7.89 -11.78
N LYS A 38 -18.73 7.95 -12.92
CA LYS A 38 -19.35 8.16 -14.24
C LYS A 38 -20.24 6.99 -14.63
N ILE A 39 -19.73 5.76 -14.47
CA ILE A 39 -20.42 4.54 -14.88
C ILE A 39 -21.68 4.31 -14.07
N VAL A 40 -21.60 4.40 -12.73
CA VAL A 40 -22.76 4.15 -11.85
C VAL A 40 -23.81 5.26 -11.92
N GLY A 41 -23.46 6.45 -12.38
CA GLY A 41 -24.39 7.56 -12.60
C GLY A 41 -24.99 8.15 -11.34
N GLU A 42 -26.02 8.98 -11.46
CA GLU A 42 -26.59 9.79 -10.36
C GLU A 42 -27.20 8.95 -9.23
N LYS A 43 -27.79 7.81 -9.55
CA LYS A 43 -28.44 6.91 -8.58
C LYS A 43 -27.48 5.93 -7.93
N GLY A 44 -26.27 5.75 -8.52
CA GLY A 44 -25.23 4.89 -7.99
C GLY A 44 -24.39 5.55 -6.90
N ARG A 45 -23.54 4.77 -6.25
CA ARG A 45 -22.63 5.24 -5.21
C ARG A 45 -21.25 4.59 -5.37
N VAL A 46 -20.21 5.35 -5.05
CA VAL A 46 -18.83 4.86 -4.93
C VAL A 46 -18.39 5.04 -3.48
N ILE A 47 -18.01 3.96 -2.83
CA ILE A 47 -17.35 4.00 -1.52
C ILE A 47 -15.86 3.96 -1.81
N ALA A 48 -15.15 5.05 -1.55
CA ALA A 48 -13.74 5.23 -1.85
C ALA A 48 -12.93 5.21 -0.56
N ILE A 49 -12.06 4.21 -0.42
CA ILE A 49 -11.32 3.90 0.80
C ILE A 49 -9.85 4.24 0.58
N ASP A 50 -9.24 4.87 1.56
CA ASP A 50 -7.79 4.99 1.68
C ASP A 50 -7.40 5.08 3.15
N MET A 51 -6.23 4.58 3.53
CA MET A 51 -5.72 4.74 4.88
C MET A 51 -4.98 6.07 5.07
N ASP A 52 -4.54 6.71 3.98
CA ASP A 52 -3.82 7.97 3.98
C ASP A 52 -4.80 9.16 3.90
N ALA A 53 -4.93 9.94 4.98
CA ALA A 53 -5.78 11.12 5.01
C ALA A 53 -5.32 12.21 4.02
N VAL A 54 -4.02 12.28 3.70
CA VAL A 54 -3.49 13.21 2.68
C VAL A 54 -4.02 12.83 1.31
N ALA A 55 -4.00 11.53 0.96
CA ALA A 55 -4.57 11.04 -0.29
C ALA A 55 -6.06 11.39 -0.42
N ILE A 56 -6.83 11.12 0.63
CA ILE A 56 -8.27 11.44 0.65
C ILE A 56 -8.50 12.94 0.44
N ARG A 57 -7.76 13.79 1.13
CA ARG A 57 -7.88 15.24 1.00
C ARG A 57 -7.55 15.72 -0.42
N GLU A 58 -6.46 15.23 -0.99
CA GLU A 58 -6.02 15.57 -2.33
C GLU A 58 -7.00 15.10 -3.40
N ALA A 59 -7.44 13.83 -3.33
CA ALA A 59 -8.44 13.29 -4.24
C ALA A 59 -9.75 14.09 -4.16
N LYS A 60 -10.24 14.39 -2.96
CA LYS A 60 -11.45 15.18 -2.74
C LYS A 60 -11.33 16.59 -3.34
N ASN A 61 -10.18 17.25 -3.15
CA ASN A 61 -9.94 18.58 -3.71
C ASN A 61 -9.88 18.54 -5.25
N ARG A 62 -9.21 17.55 -5.82
CA ARG A 62 -9.16 17.32 -7.26
C ARG A 62 -10.55 17.08 -7.83
N ILE A 63 -11.32 16.16 -7.24
CA ILE A 63 -12.68 15.86 -7.71
C ILE A 63 -13.58 17.09 -7.59
N LYS A 64 -13.47 17.85 -6.51
CA LYS A 64 -14.21 19.11 -6.33
C LYS A 64 -13.90 20.14 -7.41
N LYS A 65 -12.66 20.20 -7.86
CA LYS A 65 -12.18 21.15 -8.87
C LYS A 65 -12.53 20.73 -10.29
N GLU A 66 -12.36 19.44 -10.61
CA GLU A 66 -12.39 18.94 -11.99
C GLU A 66 -13.70 18.21 -12.32
N HIS A 67 -14.41 17.66 -11.32
CA HIS A 67 -15.55 16.75 -11.46
C HIS A 67 -16.58 16.94 -10.34
N LYS A 68 -16.92 18.19 -10.02
CA LYS A 68 -17.79 18.57 -8.90
C LYS A 68 -19.13 17.81 -8.90
N GLU A 69 -19.66 17.49 -10.07
CA GLU A 69 -20.89 16.74 -10.28
C GLU A 69 -20.88 15.31 -9.74
N PHE A 70 -19.69 14.78 -9.40
CA PHE A 70 -19.57 13.43 -8.85
C PHE A 70 -19.48 13.38 -7.32
N LEU A 71 -19.26 14.52 -6.64
CA LEU A 71 -19.04 14.55 -5.20
C LEU A 71 -20.16 13.89 -4.39
N ASP A 72 -21.41 14.15 -4.78
CA ASP A 72 -22.58 13.60 -4.06
C ASP A 72 -22.75 12.08 -4.23
N ARG A 73 -21.99 11.47 -5.13
CA ARG A 73 -22.01 10.02 -5.40
C ARG A 73 -20.89 9.28 -4.68
N ILE A 74 -19.90 10.01 -4.13
CA ILE A 74 -18.68 9.44 -3.58
C ILE A 74 -18.70 9.59 -2.06
N ILE A 75 -18.55 8.48 -1.38
CA ILE A 75 -18.40 8.39 0.07
C ILE A 75 -16.90 8.13 0.34
N PHE A 76 -16.22 9.12 0.91
CA PHE A 76 -14.80 8.99 1.25
C PHE A 76 -14.65 8.41 2.65
N VAL A 77 -13.86 7.35 2.78
CA VAL A 77 -13.65 6.65 4.05
C VAL A 77 -12.16 6.54 4.33
N LYS A 78 -11.73 7.05 5.50
CA LYS A 78 -10.37 6.81 6.00
C LYS A 78 -10.38 5.51 6.80
N ASP A 79 -9.89 4.44 6.22
CA ASP A 79 -9.75 3.14 6.87
C ASP A 79 -8.83 2.24 6.03
N ASN A 80 -8.43 1.12 6.60
CA ASN A 80 -7.73 0.08 5.86
C ASN A 80 -8.74 -0.76 5.05
N PHE A 81 -8.46 -1.01 3.78
CA PHE A 81 -9.33 -1.78 2.88
C PHE A 81 -9.69 -3.17 3.41
N LYS A 82 -8.89 -3.77 4.30
CA LYS A 82 -9.23 -5.04 4.95
C LYS A 82 -10.55 -5.00 5.71
N ASN A 83 -10.97 -3.82 6.17
CA ASN A 83 -12.21 -3.60 6.92
C ASN A 83 -13.42 -3.32 6.01
N ILE A 84 -13.36 -3.67 4.72
CA ILE A 84 -14.40 -3.37 3.72
C ILE A 84 -15.80 -3.83 4.16
N ASP A 85 -15.91 -4.94 4.87
CA ASP A 85 -17.18 -5.47 5.40
C ASP A 85 -17.81 -4.52 6.43
N LYS A 86 -17.02 -4.02 7.37
CA LYS A 86 -17.45 -3.05 8.39
C LYS A 86 -17.75 -1.69 7.77
N ILE A 87 -16.91 -1.26 6.81
CA ILE A 87 -17.09 0.00 6.10
C ILE A 87 -18.41 0.00 5.34
N VAL A 88 -18.71 -1.03 4.57
CA VAL A 88 -19.96 -1.15 3.81
C VAL A 88 -21.16 -1.23 4.75
N ALA A 89 -21.07 -2.02 5.83
CA ALA A 89 -22.14 -2.12 6.83
C ALA A 89 -22.42 -0.78 7.53
N GLY A 90 -21.38 0.02 7.79
CA GLY A 90 -21.50 1.34 8.42
C GLY A 90 -22.16 2.42 7.56
N GLN A 91 -22.39 2.19 6.26
CA GLN A 91 -23.05 3.17 5.38
C GLN A 91 -24.59 3.21 5.51
N GLY A 92 -25.13 2.65 6.58
CA GLY A 92 -26.48 2.98 7.05
C GLY A 92 -27.64 2.16 6.48
N THR A 93 -27.38 1.12 5.72
CA THR A 93 -28.42 0.15 5.37
C THR A 93 -27.88 -1.27 5.45
N SER A 94 -28.51 -2.11 6.26
CA SER A 94 -28.22 -3.55 6.40
C SER A 94 -28.33 -4.35 5.08
N ALA A 95 -28.47 -3.68 3.95
CA ALA A 95 -28.74 -4.25 2.65
C ALA A 95 -28.02 -3.55 1.49
N ILE A 96 -26.93 -2.79 1.72
CA ILE A 96 -26.13 -2.30 0.59
C ILE A 96 -25.47 -3.51 -0.07
N LYS A 97 -25.93 -3.84 -1.26
CA LYS A 97 -25.31 -4.85 -2.11
C LYS A 97 -24.27 -4.18 -2.99
N VAL A 98 -23.05 -4.61 -2.88
CA VAL A 98 -21.94 -4.10 -3.66
C VAL A 98 -21.84 -4.90 -4.97
N LYS A 99 -21.96 -4.22 -6.10
CA LYS A 99 -21.86 -4.83 -7.43
C LYS A 99 -20.41 -5.06 -7.87
N GLY A 100 -19.53 -4.19 -7.45
CA GLY A 100 -18.11 -4.27 -7.81
C GLY A 100 -17.20 -3.81 -6.69
N VAL A 101 -16.03 -4.42 -6.61
CA VAL A 101 -14.92 -3.98 -5.76
C VAL A 101 -13.70 -3.84 -6.65
N LEU A 102 -13.04 -2.69 -6.61
CA LEU A 102 -11.79 -2.43 -7.30
C LEU A 102 -10.68 -2.22 -6.28
N ALA A 103 -9.51 -2.84 -6.51
CA ALA A 103 -8.33 -2.66 -5.70
C ALA A 103 -7.08 -2.53 -6.59
N ASP A 104 -6.58 -1.31 -6.76
CA ASP A 104 -5.29 -1.02 -7.42
C ASP A 104 -4.21 -0.97 -6.35
N LEU A 105 -3.72 -2.16 -5.98
CA LEU A 105 -2.80 -2.33 -4.85
C LEU A 105 -1.41 -1.82 -5.21
N GLY A 106 -0.91 -0.90 -4.39
CA GLY A 106 0.40 -0.29 -4.60
C GLY A 106 0.55 0.95 -3.73
N TRP A 107 1.60 1.69 -4.00
CA TRP A 107 1.90 2.98 -3.37
C TRP A 107 2.01 4.07 -4.41
N ARG A 108 1.83 5.26 -3.93
CA ARG A 108 2.05 6.47 -4.72
C ARG A 108 3.55 6.79 -4.81
N ILE A 109 3.98 7.29 -5.96
CA ILE A 109 5.37 7.75 -6.16
C ILE A 109 5.73 8.84 -5.15
N GLU A 110 4.77 9.67 -4.78
CA GLU A 110 4.93 10.72 -3.76
C GLU A 110 5.32 10.12 -2.41
N GLN A 111 4.71 9.01 -1.96
CA GLN A 111 5.06 8.33 -0.72
C GLN A 111 6.48 7.74 -0.75
N ILE A 112 6.92 7.20 -1.90
CA ILE A 112 8.27 6.66 -2.04
C ILE A 112 9.32 7.75 -1.90
N ASN A 113 9.05 8.94 -2.39
CA ASN A 113 9.99 10.06 -2.39
C ASN A 113 9.88 10.95 -1.15
N ASP A 114 8.88 10.76 -0.30
CA ASP A 114 8.71 11.54 0.92
C ASP A 114 9.55 10.93 2.06
N PRO A 115 10.53 11.69 2.60
CA PRO A 115 11.37 11.23 3.70
C PRO A 115 10.59 10.81 4.96
N ALA A 116 9.39 11.32 5.16
CA ALA A 116 8.55 10.99 6.31
C ALA A 116 8.20 9.50 6.40
N TYR A 117 8.10 8.82 5.26
CA TYR A 117 7.78 7.38 5.22
C TYR A 117 9.01 6.46 5.30
N GLY A 118 10.21 6.96 4.95
CA GLY A 118 11.42 6.12 4.93
C GLY A 118 11.36 4.91 4.00
N LEU A 119 10.64 5.00 2.89
CA LEU A 119 10.43 3.90 1.93
C LEU A 119 11.55 3.76 0.89
N SER A 120 12.36 4.80 0.73
CA SER A 120 13.42 4.86 -0.29
C SER A 120 14.79 5.01 0.36
N PHE A 121 15.77 4.36 -0.23
CA PHE A 121 17.19 4.57 0.08
C PHE A 121 17.86 5.61 -0.82
N ASN A 122 17.13 6.22 -1.75
CA ASN A 122 17.62 7.34 -2.58
C ASN A 122 17.61 8.67 -1.81
N VAL A 123 16.85 8.73 -0.73
CA VAL A 123 16.77 9.87 0.18
C VAL A 123 17.06 9.36 1.58
N ASP A 124 18.00 10.01 2.28
CA ASP A 124 18.29 9.63 3.65
C ASP A 124 17.16 10.05 4.58
N ALA A 125 16.56 9.07 5.23
CA ALA A 125 15.40 9.26 6.10
C ALA A 125 15.47 8.31 7.29
N ARG A 126 14.69 8.56 8.33
CA ARG A 126 14.50 7.59 9.40
C ARG A 126 14.00 6.26 8.83
N LEU A 127 14.51 5.16 9.35
CA LEU A 127 14.14 3.81 8.96
C LEU A 127 12.76 3.45 9.56
N ASN A 128 11.69 3.99 8.97
CA ASN A 128 10.32 3.86 9.46
C ASN A 128 9.52 2.83 8.64
N MET A 129 9.29 3.11 7.36
CA MET A 129 8.54 2.31 6.38
C MET A 129 7.05 2.13 6.68
N ARG A 130 6.46 2.88 7.59
CA ARG A 130 5.00 2.89 7.81
C ARG A 130 4.28 3.68 6.74
N LEU A 131 3.11 3.21 6.32
CA LEU A 131 2.24 3.87 5.35
C LEU A 131 1.08 4.63 6.01
N ASP A 132 0.87 4.46 7.30
CA ASP A 132 -0.10 5.18 8.11
C ASP A 132 0.50 6.46 8.71
N GLU A 133 -0.37 7.38 9.10
CA GLU A 133 0.08 8.60 9.79
C GLU A 133 0.58 8.28 11.21
N ALA A 134 1.54 9.07 11.67
CA ALA A 134 2.04 8.97 13.03
C ALA A 134 0.87 9.13 14.03
N GLY A 135 0.58 8.07 14.80
CA GLY A 135 -0.52 8.03 15.77
C GLY A 135 -1.72 7.17 15.37
N ASP A 136 -1.81 6.70 14.14
CA ASP A 136 -2.89 5.79 13.70
C ASP A 136 -2.59 4.32 14.01
N SER A 137 -1.32 3.96 14.14
CA SER A 137 -0.91 2.61 14.56
C SER A 137 -0.98 2.47 16.09
N PRO A 138 -1.24 1.26 16.61
CA PRO A 138 -1.03 0.98 18.02
C PRO A 138 0.36 1.43 18.49
N GLU A 139 0.46 1.95 19.72
CA GLU A 139 1.73 2.43 20.29
C GLU A 139 2.86 1.38 20.25
N ASP A 140 2.49 0.09 20.28
CA ASP A 140 3.40 -1.06 20.25
C ASP A 140 3.70 -1.61 18.85
N SER A 141 3.27 -0.95 17.77
CA SER A 141 3.54 -1.46 16.42
C SER A 141 4.98 -1.19 15.99
N GLU A 142 5.72 -2.27 15.65
CA GLU A 142 7.11 -2.20 15.21
C GLU A 142 7.23 -1.49 13.85
N ASP A 143 8.22 -0.58 13.75
CA ASP A 143 8.64 -0.01 12.47
C ASP A 143 9.88 -0.75 11.91
N ALA A 144 10.40 -0.32 10.77
CA ALA A 144 11.56 -0.97 10.18
C ALA A 144 12.84 -0.79 11.02
N PHE A 145 12.94 0.29 11.81
CA PHE A 145 14.03 0.49 12.77
C PHE A 145 13.99 -0.59 13.86
N ASP A 146 12.82 -0.85 14.43
CA ASP A 146 12.64 -1.85 15.47
C ASP A 146 13.00 -3.25 14.95
N ILE A 147 12.48 -3.61 13.78
CA ILE A 147 12.77 -4.91 13.13
C ILE A 147 14.28 -5.09 12.94
N ILE A 148 14.96 -4.13 12.34
CA ILE A 148 16.39 -4.23 12.01
C ILE A 148 17.25 -4.30 13.28
N ASN A 149 16.90 -3.53 14.31
CA ASN A 149 17.75 -3.42 15.49
C ASN A 149 17.42 -4.47 16.57
N SER A 150 16.18 -5.02 16.63
CA SER A 150 15.77 -5.93 17.71
C SER A 150 15.63 -7.41 17.29
N TRP A 151 15.20 -7.69 16.06
CA TRP A 151 14.86 -9.05 15.64
C TRP A 151 16.06 -10.02 15.66
N SER A 152 15.78 -11.30 15.87
CA SER A 152 16.79 -12.36 15.80
C SER A 152 17.35 -12.50 14.38
N ALA A 153 18.54 -13.12 14.26
CA ALA A 153 19.14 -13.40 12.95
C ALA A 153 18.24 -14.30 12.09
N ASP A 154 17.65 -15.30 12.72
CA ASP A 154 16.81 -16.29 12.03
C ASP A 154 15.52 -15.65 11.51
N ASP A 155 14.92 -14.73 12.28
CA ASP A 155 13.72 -14.00 11.87
C ASP A 155 14.01 -13.03 10.73
N LEU A 156 15.13 -12.28 10.79
CA LEU A 156 15.54 -11.39 9.70
C LEU A 156 15.87 -12.20 8.43
N GLU A 157 16.54 -13.36 8.55
CA GLU A 157 16.86 -14.19 7.38
C GLU A 157 15.58 -14.71 6.74
N ARG A 158 14.64 -15.20 7.55
CA ARG A 158 13.33 -15.67 7.09
C ARG A 158 12.58 -14.55 6.40
N LEU A 159 12.50 -13.36 7.00
CA LEU A 159 11.87 -12.18 6.44
C LEU A 159 12.41 -11.85 5.05
N PHE A 160 13.74 -11.70 4.91
CA PHE A 160 14.35 -11.31 3.65
C PHE A 160 14.25 -12.40 2.58
N ARG A 161 14.27 -13.67 2.97
CA ARG A 161 14.13 -14.78 2.05
C ARG A 161 12.68 -14.95 1.57
N GLU A 162 11.70 -14.88 2.46
CA GLU A 162 10.29 -15.21 2.16
C GLU A 162 9.56 -14.02 1.53
N LEU A 163 9.69 -12.82 2.08
CA LEU A 163 9.00 -11.63 1.57
C LEU A 163 9.83 -10.83 0.56
N GLY A 164 11.17 -10.91 0.64
CA GLY A 164 12.06 -10.23 -0.27
C GLY A 164 12.57 -11.09 -1.42
N GLU A 165 12.41 -12.41 -1.35
CA GLU A 165 13.06 -13.36 -2.27
C GLU A 165 14.58 -13.09 -2.40
N GLU A 166 15.23 -12.68 -1.28
CA GLU A 166 16.62 -12.30 -1.27
C GLU A 166 17.52 -13.51 -1.04
N ARG A 167 18.25 -13.91 -2.06
CA ARG A 167 19.13 -15.08 -2.01
C ARG A 167 20.38 -14.92 -1.13
N PHE A 168 20.79 -13.68 -0.87
CA PHE A 168 21.94 -13.35 -0.01
C PHE A 168 21.51 -13.02 1.42
N SER A 169 20.27 -13.35 1.82
CA SER A 169 19.67 -13.04 3.14
C SER A 169 20.61 -13.33 4.30
N LYS A 170 21.23 -14.51 4.34
CA LYS A 170 22.20 -14.91 5.37
C LYS A 170 23.36 -13.91 5.50
N ARG A 171 23.96 -13.55 4.38
CA ARG A 171 25.13 -12.66 4.33
C ARG A 171 24.77 -11.25 4.77
N ILE A 172 23.60 -10.77 4.31
CA ILE A 172 23.06 -9.46 4.69
C ILE A 172 22.78 -9.41 6.19
N VAL A 173 22.14 -10.44 6.74
CA VAL A 173 21.83 -10.53 8.18
C VAL A 173 23.09 -10.53 9.04
N ILE A 174 24.15 -11.24 8.64
CA ILE A 174 25.43 -11.21 9.34
C ILE A 174 25.96 -9.77 9.40
N ALA A 175 25.96 -9.06 8.28
CA ALA A 175 26.44 -7.67 8.21
C ALA A 175 25.60 -6.72 9.08
N ILE A 176 24.27 -6.84 9.04
CA ILE A 176 23.35 -6.07 9.91
C ILE A 176 23.64 -6.35 11.39
N LYS A 177 23.82 -7.62 11.76
CA LYS A 177 24.13 -8.00 13.14
C LYS A 177 25.44 -7.45 13.64
N GLU A 178 26.47 -7.46 12.80
CA GLU A 178 27.76 -6.87 13.18
C GLU A 178 27.65 -5.34 13.30
N ALA A 179 27.03 -4.68 12.34
CA ALA A 179 26.85 -3.22 12.37
C ALA A 179 26.07 -2.73 13.61
N ARG A 180 24.97 -3.39 13.97
CA ARG A 180 24.15 -2.97 15.10
C ARG A 180 24.77 -3.23 16.48
N LYS A 181 25.84 -4.05 16.58
CA LYS A 181 26.63 -4.18 17.81
C LYS A 181 27.41 -2.90 18.15
N GLU A 182 27.86 -2.21 17.10
CA GLU A 182 28.64 -0.98 17.24
C GLU A 182 27.73 0.24 17.43
N LYS A 183 26.67 0.30 16.62
CA LYS A 183 25.72 1.43 16.61
C LYS A 183 24.39 1.00 16.01
N GLU A 184 23.28 1.47 16.58
CA GLU A 184 21.94 1.30 15.98
C GLU A 184 21.90 1.83 14.54
N ILE A 185 21.26 1.07 13.67
CA ILE A 185 21.02 1.44 12.27
C ILE A 185 19.76 2.30 12.22
N LYS A 186 19.90 3.60 11.98
CA LYS A 186 18.82 4.58 12.15
C LYS A 186 18.18 5.05 10.85
N THR A 187 18.96 5.02 9.76
CA THR A 187 18.50 5.61 8.51
C THR A 187 18.47 4.61 7.36
N THR A 188 17.69 4.97 6.36
CA THR A 188 17.55 4.20 5.12
C THR A 188 18.88 4.04 4.39
N MET A 189 19.70 5.08 4.35
CA MET A 189 21.03 5.03 3.71
C MET A 189 22.02 4.20 4.51
N GLU A 190 22.02 4.28 5.85
CA GLU A 190 22.87 3.41 6.69
C GLU A 190 22.58 1.92 6.37
N LEU A 191 21.31 1.52 6.36
CA LEU A 191 20.92 0.15 6.02
C LEU A 191 21.31 -0.23 4.58
N ALA A 192 21.04 0.64 3.61
CA ALA A 192 21.34 0.36 2.21
C ALA A 192 22.85 0.16 1.96
N ASN A 193 23.70 0.97 2.59
CA ASN A 193 25.15 0.86 2.50
C ASN A 193 25.65 -0.48 3.11
N ILE A 194 25.16 -0.87 4.28
CA ILE A 194 25.49 -2.15 4.91
C ILE A 194 25.14 -3.33 3.99
N ILE A 195 23.97 -3.27 3.36
CA ILE A 195 23.54 -4.30 2.42
C ILE A 195 24.46 -4.33 1.20
N GLU A 196 24.71 -3.19 0.57
CA GLU A 196 25.54 -3.08 -0.62
C GLU A 196 26.97 -3.59 -0.38
N GLU A 197 27.62 -3.18 0.71
CA GLU A 197 28.93 -3.65 1.12
C GLU A 197 28.94 -5.17 1.37
N SER A 198 27.88 -5.69 2.00
CA SER A 198 27.80 -7.12 2.33
C SER A 198 27.75 -8.01 1.09
N VAL A 199 27.02 -7.63 0.04
CA VAL A 199 26.85 -8.47 -1.17
C VAL A 199 27.89 -8.17 -2.26
N GLY A 200 28.53 -7.01 -2.18
CA GLY A 200 29.55 -6.52 -3.13
C GLY A 200 28.96 -6.06 -4.46
N HIS A 201 29.66 -5.18 -5.13
CA HIS A 201 29.32 -4.69 -6.47
C HIS A 201 29.57 -5.80 -7.53
N ARG A 202 28.69 -6.80 -7.63
CA ARG A 202 28.75 -7.81 -8.69
C ARG A 202 27.85 -7.43 -9.85
N GLY A 203 28.19 -6.37 -10.58
CA GLY A 203 27.64 -6.03 -11.88
C GLY A 203 28.72 -6.11 -12.96
N ARG A 204 28.53 -6.89 -14.03
CA ARG A 204 29.28 -6.66 -15.27
C ARG A 204 28.95 -5.24 -15.74
N LYS A 205 29.99 -4.46 -16.16
CA LYS A 205 29.80 -3.13 -16.76
C LYS A 205 28.73 -3.23 -17.86
N GLY A 206 27.58 -2.54 -17.69
CA GLY A 206 26.54 -2.44 -18.71
C GLY A 206 25.16 -3.00 -18.36
N GLU A 207 25.01 -3.82 -17.32
CA GLU A 207 23.68 -4.28 -16.89
C GLU A 207 23.12 -3.34 -15.81
N ARG A 208 21.93 -2.73 -16.04
CA ARG A 208 21.14 -2.07 -14.99
C ARG A 208 20.64 -3.15 -14.04
N LYS A 209 21.41 -3.44 -13.00
CA LYS A 209 20.95 -4.34 -11.93
C LYS A 209 20.13 -3.54 -10.94
N ILE A 210 19.05 -4.17 -10.47
CA ILE A 210 18.28 -3.70 -9.31
C ILE A 210 19.26 -3.53 -8.14
N HIS A 211 19.14 -2.41 -7.41
CA HIS A 211 19.98 -2.14 -6.25
C HIS A 211 19.87 -3.27 -5.22
N PRO A 212 20.96 -3.74 -4.59
CA PRO A 212 20.91 -4.87 -3.65
C PRO A 212 19.92 -4.68 -2.49
N ALA A 213 19.74 -3.44 -2.02
CA ALA A 213 18.82 -3.13 -0.94
C ALA A 213 17.34 -3.26 -1.33
N THR A 214 16.99 -3.23 -2.61
CA THR A 214 15.59 -3.19 -3.07
C THR A 214 14.74 -4.31 -2.46
N LYS A 215 15.24 -5.54 -2.46
CA LYS A 215 14.51 -6.70 -1.96
C LYS A 215 14.36 -6.70 -0.44
N VAL A 216 15.36 -6.23 0.28
CA VAL A 216 15.33 -6.08 1.74
C VAL A 216 14.32 -5.00 2.15
N PHE A 217 14.35 -3.86 1.46
CA PHE A 217 13.40 -2.77 1.68
C PHE A 217 11.96 -3.21 1.37
N GLN A 218 11.76 -3.97 0.30
CA GLN A 218 10.46 -4.58 -0.01
C GLN A 218 9.99 -5.50 1.12
N ALA A 219 10.86 -6.39 1.62
CA ALA A 219 10.52 -7.31 2.70
C ALA A 219 10.12 -6.58 3.98
N LEU A 220 10.92 -5.59 4.39
CA LEU A 220 10.65 -4.76 5.57
C LEU A 220 9.30 -4.05 5.45
N ARG A 221 9.04 -3.40 4.32
CA ARG A 221 7.81 -2.69 4.07
C ARG A 221 6.58 -3.61 4.13
N ILE A 222 6.65 -4.78 3.49
CA ILE A 222 5.57 -5.78 3.52
C ILE A 222 5.29 -6.20 4.98
N GLN A 223 6.34 -6.39 5.77
CA GLN A 223 6.24 -6.79 7.16
C GLN A 223 5.64 -5.68 8.04
N VAL A 224 6.23 -4.48 7.99
CA VAL A 224 5.79 -3.31 8.79
C VAL A 224 4.31 -3.00 8.56
N ASN A 225 3.87 -3.06 7.31
CA ASN A 225 2.49 -2.72 6.94
C ASN A 225 1.55 -3.93 6.90
N SER A 226 2.03 -5.12 7.26
CA SER A 226 1.25 -6.37 7.22
C SER A 226 0.52 -6.58 5.88
N GLU A 227 1.14 -6.21 4.76
CA GLU A 227 0.49 -6.07 3.44
C GLU A 227 -0.21 -7.36 3.00
N LEU A 228 0.48 -8.51 3.09
CA LEU A 228 -0.09 -9.80 2.67
C LEU A 228 -1.23 -10.27 3.57
N ASN A 229 -1.12 -10.03 4.88
CA ASN A 229 -2.20 -10.36 5.82
C ASN A 229 -3.43 -9.48 5.57
N ASN A 230 -3.21 -8.17 5.37
CA ASN A 230 -4.30 -7.24 5.03
C ASN A 230 -4.97 -7.61 3.72
N LEU A 231 -4.20 -8.05 2.71
CA LEU A 231 -4.74 -8.54 1.44
C LEU A 231 -5.60 -9.80 1.62
N ASN A 232 -5.15 -10.77 2.38
CA ASN A 232 -5.92 -11.99 2.64
C ASN A 232 -7.24 -11.69 3.33
N VAL A 233 -7.23 -10.88 4.40
CA VAL A 233 -8.44 -10.45 5.11
C VAL A 233 -9.36 -9.65 4.18
N PHE A 234 -8.79 -8.78 3.33
CA PHE A 234 -9.55 -8.02 2.34
C PHE A 234 -10.29 -8.93 1.36
N LEU A 235 -9.60 -9.91 0.78
CA LEU A 235 -10.21 -10.83 -0.19
C LEU A 235 -11.39 -11.58 0.42
N GLU A 236 -11.24 -12.08 1.64
CA GLU A 236 -12.33 -12.75 2.36
C GLU A 236 -13.51 -11.79 2.63
N ASN A 237 -13.25 -10.56 3.05
CA ASN A 237 -14.27 -9.58 3.38
C ASN A 237 -14.91 -8.98 2.11
N ALA A 238 -14.16 -8.80 1.02
CA ALA A 238 -14.69 -8.37 -0.27
C ALA A 238 -15.74 -9.36 -0.80
N LEU A 239 -15.47 -10.66 -0.68
CA LEU A 239 -16.44 -11.71 -1.08
C LEU A 239 -17.73 -11.65 -0.26
N LYS A 240 -17.68 -11.25 1.02
CA LYS A 240 -18.90 -11.14 1.89
C LYS A 240 -19.79 -9.97 1.50
N VAL A 241 -19.22 -8.86 1.01
CA VAL A 241 -19.96 -7.65 0.65
C VAL A 241 -20.50 -7.69 -0.78
N LEU A 242 -19.87 -8.49 -1.66
CA LEU A 242 -20.31 -8.63 -3.05
C LEU A 242 -21.68 -9.32 -3.13
N GLU A 243 -22.55 -8.77 -3.97
CA GLU A 243 -23.80 -9.45 -4.34
C GLU A 243 -23.53 -10.64 -5.27
N LYS A 244 -24.57 -11.45 -5.51
CA LYS A 244 -24.52 -12.50 -6.51
C LYS A 244 -24.16 -11.89 -7.87
N ASP A 245 -23.19 -12.50 -8.56
CA ASP A 245 -22.61 -12.03 -9.83
C ASP A 245 -21.87 -10.67 -9.72
N GLY A 246 -21.57 -10.22 -8.49
CA GLY A 246 -20.66 -9.12 -8.24
C GLY A 246 -19.21 -9.49 -8.60
N ARG A 247 -18.36 -8.50 -8.90
CA ARG A 247 -16.99 -8.71 -9.38
C ARG A 247 -15.97 -7.96 -8.54
N LEU A 248 -14.83 -8.62 -8.34
CA LEU A 248 -13.62 -8.03 -7.81
C LEU A 248 -12.58 -7.91 -8.94
N ALA A 249 -11.96 -6.74 -9.09
CA ALA A 249 -10.90 -6.44 -10.05
C ALA A 249 -9.70 -5.79 -9.36
#